data_7c09eaf09dd1a05afc4547a5c45a971a
#
_entry.id   7c09eaf09dd1a05afc4547a5c45a971a
#
_cell.length_a   1.000
_cell.length_b   1.000
_cell.length_c   1.000
_cell.angle_alpha   90.00
_cell.angle_beta   90.00
_cell.angle_gamma   90.00
#
_symmetry.space_group_name_H-M   'P 1'
#
loop_
_entity.id
_entity.type
_entity.pdbx_description
1 polymer ?
#
loop_
_entity_poly.entity_id
_entity_poly.type
_entity_poly.pdbx_seq_one_letter_code
_entity_poly.pdbx_strand_id
1 'polypeptide(L)'
;MSVARFWRHLPQRYNMVGTKCEKCGRHFFPPRTFCPDCRRAGKIVEHKFAGTGTIVTLSVIHTAAEEYEMLTPYVLAIVKLDEGPQITTQIVCSPDQAKVGMRVKSVFRRIATDGESGIIHYGTKFVPAE
;
A
#
# COMPACT_ATOMS: atom_id res chain seq x y z
N MET A 1 1.24 -2.70 -16.63
CA MET A 1 2.36 -1.93 -16.03
C MET A 1 3.67 -2.35 -16.68
N SER A 2 4.54 -1.40 -17.04
CA SER A 2 5.81 -1.76 -17.66
C SER A 2 6.81 -2.31 -16.63
N VAL A 3 7.65 -3.24 -17.05
CA VAL A 3 8.67 -3.87 -16.20
C VAL A 3 9.62 -2.83 -15.62
N ALA A 4 10.07 -1.88 -16.45
CA ALA A 4 11.01 -0.83 -16.01
C ALA A 4 10.42 0.06 -14.92
N ARG A 5 9.16 0.45 -15.05
CA ARG A 5 8.46 1.26 -14.05
C ARG A 5 8.31 0.49 -12.74
N PHE A 6 7.90 -0.75 -12.82
CA PHE A 6 7.75 -1.62 -11.64
C PHE A 6 9.08 -1.75 -10.91
N TRP A 7 10.16 -2.02 -11.63
CA TRP A 7 11.50 -2.21 -11.06
C TRP A 7 12.01 -0.96 -10.33
N ARG A 8 11.77 0.22 -10.89
CA ARG A 8 12.19 1.49 -10.25
C ARG A 8 11.47 1.78 -8.94
N HIS A 9 10.29 1.21 -8.76
CA HIS A 9 9.45 1.45 -7.58
C HIS A 9 9.44 0.27 -6.60
N LEU A 10 10.40 -0.67 -6.71
CA LEU A 10 10.47 -1.82 -5.80
C LEU A 10 10.55 -1.44 -4.32
N PRO A 11 11.33 -0.45 -3.88
CA PRO A 11 11.39 -0.11 -2.46
C PRO A 11 10.03 0.25 -1.87
N GLN A 12 9.23 1.04 -2.59
CA GLN A 12 7.91 1.41 -2.10
C GLN A 12 6.91 0.26 -2.16
N ARG A 13 7.02 -0.61 -3.16
CA ARG A 13 6.09 -1.73 -3.34
C ARG A 13 6.40 -2.91 -2.43
N TYR A 14 7.68 -3.19 -2.19
CA TYR A 14 8.12 -4.35 -1.41
C TYR A 14 8.28 -4.03 0.08
N ASN A 15 8.80 -2.86 0.41
CA ASN A 15 9.25 -2.54 1.77
C ASN A 15 8.54 -1.33 2.39
N MET A 16 7.51 -0.80 1.74
CA MET A 16 6.79 0.38 2.22
C MET A 16 7.73 1.57 2.49
N VAL A 17 8.64 1.83 1.55
CA VAL A 17 9.55 2.98 1.63
C VAL A 17 8.85 4.18 0.99
N GLY A 18 8.55 5.16 1.79
CA GLY A 18 8.02 6.44 1.34
C GLY A 18 8.99 7.57 1.63
N THR A 19 8.47 8.76 1.85
CA THR A 19 9.28 9.93 2.15
C THR A 19 8.66 10.73 3.30
N LYS A 20 9.49 11.57 3.92
CA LYS A 20 9.03 12.53 4.91
C LYS A 20 9.72 13.87 4.71
N CYS A 21 9.07 14.94 5.11
CA CYS A 21 9.67 16.25 5.16
C CYS A 21 10.26 16.47 6.54
N GLU A 22 11.57 16.66 6.64
CA GLU A 22 12.24 16.89 7.93
C GLU A 22 11.85 18.22 8.57
N LYS A 23 11.40 19.19 7.76
CA LYS A 23 11.04 20.51 8.28
C LYS A 23 9.69 20.51 9.00
N CYS A 24 8.64 19.96 8.37
CA CYS A 24 7.30 19.93 8.97
C CYS A 24 6.92 18.57 9.56
N GLY A 25 7.72 17.54 9.34
CA GLY A 25 7.47 16.19 9.87
C GLY A 25 6.40 15.40 9.16
N ARG A 26 5.87 15.92 8.06
CA ARG A 26 4.81 15.25 7.31
C ARG A 26 5.36 14.06 6.51
N HIS A 27 4.68 12.94 6.59
CA HIS A 27 5.06 11.71 5.87
C HIS A 27 4.22 11.56 4.60
N PHE A 28 4.83 10.98 3.56
CA PHE A 28 4.18 10.75 2.27
C PHE A 28 4.35 9.30 1.81
N PHE A 29 3.25 8.69 1.41
CA PHE A 29 3.23 7.40 0.74
C PHE A 29 2.09 7.41 -0.28
N PRO A 30 2.33 7.18 -1.58
CA PRO A 30 3.64 6.92 -2.22
C PRO A 30 4.63 8.09 -2.06
N PRO A 31 5.94 7.83 -2.30
CA PRO A 31 6.95 8.88 -2.11
C PRO A 31 6.71 10.12 -2.95
N ARG A 32 6.94 11.28 -2.37
CA ARG A 32 6.91 12.57 -3.07
C ARG A 32 8.30 13.18 -3.05
N THR A 33 8.63 13.91 -4.11
CA THR A 33 9.93 14.58 -4.22
C THR A 33 9.94 15.96 -3.59
N PHE A 34 8.78 16.46 -3.16
CA PHE A 34 8.65 17.82 -2.69
C PHE A 34 7.48 17.93 -1.71
N CYS A 35 7.66 18.74 -0.68
CA CYS A 35 6.63 18.95 0.33
C CYS A 35 5.65 20.02 -0.12
N PRO A 36 4.35 19.73 -0.19
CA PRO A 36 3.36 20.75 -0.61
C PRO A 36 3.21 21.91 0.38
N ASP A 37 3.52 21.68 1.65
CA ASP A 37 3.41 22.72 2.69
C ASP A 37 4.66 23.61 2.79
N CYS A 38 5.84 22.99 2.76
CA CYS A 38 7.12 23.69 2.90
C CYS A 38 7.69 24.16 1.56
N ARG A 39 7.28 23.55 0.50
CA ARG A 39 7.74 23.84 -0.86
C ARG A 39 9.27 23.83 -0.95
N ARG A 40 9.89 24.92 -1.40
CA ARG A 40 11.36 25.02 -1.56
C ARG A 40 12.11 24.95 -0.23
N ALA A 41 11.47 25.33 0.87
CA ALA A 41 12.07 25.31 2.19
C ALA A 41 12.05 23.90 2.82
N GLY A 42 11.30 22.96 2.24
CA GLY A 42 11.20 21.60 2.76
C GLY A 42 12.41 20.75 2.41
N LYS A 43 12.66 19.73 3.19
CA LYS A 43 13.71 18.74 2.94
C LYS A 43 13.09 17.35 2.94
N ILE A 44 13.07 16.70 1.78
CA ILE A 44 12.50 15.37 1.61
C ILE A 44 13.58 14.31 1.76
N VAL A 45 13.35 13.37 2.64
CA VAL A 45 14.22 12.21 2.87
C VAL A 45 13.40 10.93 2.82
N GLU A 46 14.05 9.81 2.55
CA GLU A 46 13.40 8.51 2.57
C GLU A 46 12.98 8.14 3.98
N HIS A 47 11.84 7.46 4.08
CA HIS A 47 11.34 6.95 5.36
C HIS A 47 10.73 5.56 5.11
N LYS A 48 11.19 4.59 5.87
CA LYS A 48 10.59 3.25 5.84
C LYS A 48 9.44 3.21 6.85
N PHE A 49 8.24 2.98 6.35
CA PHE A 49 7.05 2.90 7.20
C PHE A 49 7.06 1.62 8.02
N ALA A 50 6.50 1.69 9.22
CA ALA A 50 6.37 0.53 10.11
C ALA A 50 5.46 -0.56 9.52
N GLY A 51 4.58 -0.18 8.60
CA GLY A 51 3.69 -1.13 7.94
C GLY A 51 2.46 -1.48 8.75
N THR A 52 2.14 -0.69 9.75
CA THR A 52 0.94 -0.88 10.58
C THR A 52 -0.02 0.28 10.39
N GLY A 53 -1.31 -0.01 10.50
CA GLY A 53 -2.33 1.03 10.34
C GLY A 53 -3.70 0.57 10.80
N THR A 54 -4.68 1.41 10.53
CA THR A 54 -6.07 1.17 10.92
C THR A 54 -6.97 1.35 9.69
N ILE A 55 -7.95 0.48 9.51
CA ILE A 55 -8.91 0.57 8.41
C ILE A 55 -9.82 1.78 8.64
N VAL A 56 -9.83 2.70 7.67
CA VAL A 56 -10.71 3.88 7.69
C VAL A 56 -12.05 3.55 7.03
N THR A 57 -12.00 2.86 5.90
CA THR A 57 -13.19 2.41 5.18
C THR A 57 -12.84 1.15 4.40
N LEU A 58 -13.84 0.35 4.06
CA LEU A 58 -13.63 -0.87 3.30
C LEU A 58 -14.82 -1.17 2.40
N SER A 59 -14.57 -2.03 1.43
CA SER A 59 -15.59 -2.55 0.52
C SER A 59 -15.24 -3.98 0.14
N VAL A 60 -16.24 -4.82 -0.06
CA VAL A 60 -16.04 -6.18 -0.55
C VAL A 60 -16.25 -6.19 -2.06
N ILE A 61 -15.25 -6.63 -2.80
CA ILE A 61 -15.27 -6.65 -4.26
C ILE A 61 -15.69 -8.04 -4.75
N HIS A 62 -16.80 -8.09 -5.47
CA HIS A 62 -17.32 -9.34 -6.03
C HIS A 62 -17.04 -9.47 -7.53
N THR A 63 -16.91 -8.35 -8.24
CA THR A 63 -16.59 -8.31 -9.66
C THR A 63 -15.30 -7.51 -9.85
N ALA A 64 -14.29 -8.14 -10.37
CA ALA A 64 -12.95 -7.55 -10.48
C ALA A 64 -12.41 -7.65 -11.90
N ALA A 65 -11.30 -6.94 -12.15
CA ALA A 65 -10.54 -7.09 -13.39
C ALA A 65 -10.00 -8.51 -13.50
N GLU A 66 -9.71 -8.93 -14.73
CA GLU A 66 -9.24 -10.28 -15.04
C GLU A 66 -8.10 -10.76 -14.15
N GLU A 67 -7.16 -9.85 -13.84
CA GLU A 67 -5.99 -10.16 -12.99
C GLU A 67 -6.37 -10.55 -11.55
N TYR A 68 -7.52 -10.09 -11.07
CA TYR A 68 -7.97 -10.29 -9.69
C TYR A 68 -9.20 -11.17 -9.57
N GLU A 69 -9.69 -11.70 -10.67
CA GLU A 69 -10.93 -12.49 -10.71
C GLU A 69 -10.86 -13.71 -9.78
N MET A 70 -9.73 -14.38 -9.74
CA MET A 70 -9.50 -15.55 -8.89
C MET A 70 -9.47 -15.23 -7.39
N LEU A 71 -9.32 -13.98 -7.05
CA LEU A 71 -9.23 -13.53 -5.65
C LEU A 71 -10.59 -13.10 -5.10
N THR A 72 -11.61 -12.96 -5.95
CA THR A 72 -12.95 -12.51 -5.53
C THR A 72 -13.68 -13.60 -4.75
N PRO A 73 -14.52 -13.23 -3.76
CA PRO A 73 -14.64 -11.88 -3.21
C PRO A 73 -13.43 -11.52 -2.34
N TYR A 74 -12.95 -10.28 -2.46
CA TYR A 74 -11.85 -9.81 -1.62
C TYR A 74 -12.19 -8.45 -1.00
N VAL A 75 -11.46 -8.09 0.06
CA VAL A 75 -11.68 -6.83 0.78
C VAL A 75 -10.70 -5.78 0.27
N LEU A 76 -11.23 -4.68 -0.25
CA LEU A 76 -10.46 -3.50 -0.60
C LEU A 76 -10.72 -2.43 0.44
N ALA A 77 -9.66 -1.88 1.03
CA ALA A 77 -9.79 -0.94 2.13
C ALA A 77 -8.88 0.26 1.97
N ILE A 78 -9.26 1.36 2.60
CA ILE A 78 -8.36 2.50 2.81
C ILE A 78 -7.82 2.36 4.22
N VAL A 79 -6.50 2.26 4.32
CA VAL A 79 -5.79 2.10 5.59
C VAL A 79 -5.03 3.39 5.90
N LYS A 80 -5.25 3.93 7.08
CA LYS A 80 -4.47 5.05 7.59
C LYS A 80 -3.27 4.49 8.34
N LEU A 81 -2.09 4.75 7.79
CA LEU A 81 -0.84 4.31 8.42
C LEU A 81 -0.60 5.10 9.72
N ASP A 82 0.12 4.51 10.65
CA ASP A 82 0.41 5.14 11.94
C ASP A 82 1.17 6.46 11.79
N GLU A 83 1.95 6.60 10.73
CA GLU A 83 2.69 7.83 10.41
C GLU A 83 1.82 8.93 9.78
N GLY A 84 0.57 8.63 9.39
CA GLY A 84 -0.39 9.60 8.89
C GLY A 84 -0.98 9.39 7.51
N PRO A 85 -0.20 8.99 6.49
CA PRO A 85 -0.75 8.79 5.14
C PRO A 85 -1.81 7.71 5.07
N GLN A 86 -2.73 7.86 4.12
CA GLN A 86 -3.74 6.85 3.83
C GLN A 86 -3.43 6.19 2.49
N ILE A 87 -3.58 4.88 2.43
CA ILE A 87 -3.37 4.11 1.21
C ILE A 87 -4.56 3.19 0.95
N THR A 88 -4.83 2.94 -0.33
CA THR A 88 -5.82 1.95 -0.76
C THR A 88 -5.11 0.62 -0.96
N THR A 89 -5.58 -0.42 -0.29
CA THR A 89 -4.92 -1.72 -0.33
C THR A 89 -5.91 -2.86 -0.14
N GLN A 90 -5.47 -4.07 -0.47
CA GLN A 90 -6.25 -5.28 -0.23
C GLN A 90 -5.97 -5.81 1.18
N ILE A 91 -7.01 -6.20 1.87
CA ILE A 91 -6.91 -6.86 3.17
C ILE A 91 -7.09 -8.37 2.93
N VAL A 92 -6.08 -9.14 3.30
CA VAL A 92 -6.09 -10.59 3.12
C VAL A 92 -6.77 -11.23 4.34
N CYS A 93 -8.07 -11.32 4.28
CA CYS A 93 -8.88 -11.96 5.32
C CYS A 93 -10.24 -12.34 4.74
N SER A 94 -11.03 -13.08 5.50
CA SER A 94 -12.42 -13.36 5.13
C SER A 94 -13.20 -12.04 5.11
N PRO A 95 -14.06 -11.82 4.09
CA PRO A 95 -14.89 -10.60 4.04
C PRO A 95 -15.70 -10.35 5.33
N ASP A 96 -16.10 -11.41 6.02
CA ASP A 96 -16.88 -11.30 7.24
C ASP A 96 -16.06 -10.80 8.44
N GLN A 97 -14.74 -10.95 8.38
CA GLN A 97 -13.83 -10.54 9.46
C GLN A 97 -13.44 -9.06 9.38
N ALA A 98 -13.51 -8.48 8.19
CA ALA A 98 -13.04 -7.11 7.97
C ALA A 98 -14.03 -6.10 8.56
N LYS A 99 -13.53 -5.16 9.36
CA LYS A 99 -14.33 -4.12 10.00
C LYS A 99 -13.59 -2.78 9.99
N VAL A 100 -14.35 -1.69 9.93
CA VAL A 100 -13.79 -0.34 10.07
C VAL A 100 -13.20 -0.20 11.48
N GLY A 101 -12.02 0.38 11.56
CA GLY A 101 -11.31 0.56 12.83
C GLY A 101 -10.39 -0.60 13.20
N MET A 102 -10.40 -1.69 12.43
CA MET A 102 -9.54 -2.84 12.69
C MET A 102 -8.07 -2.50 12.44
N ARG A 103 -7.21 -2.97 13.32
CA ARG A 103 -5.75 -2.83 13.14
C ARG A 103 -5.25 -3.85 12.14
N VAL A 104 -4.37 -3.40 11.26
CA VAL A 104 -3.80 -4.24 10.20
C VAL A 104 -2.30 -4.02 10.12
N LYS A 105 -1.60 -5.01 9.56
CA LYS A 105 -0.15 -4.94 9.31
C LYS A 105 0.16 -5.35 7.88
N SER A 106 1.23 -4.80 7.35
CA SER A 106 1.66 -5.10 6.00
C SER A 106 2.31 -6.48 5.89
N VAL A 107 2.10 -7.13 4.75
CA VAL A 107 2.74 -8.39 4.40
C VAL A 107 3.18 -8.33 2.94
N PHE A 108 4.23 -9.07 2.61
CA PHE A 108 4.73 -9.21 1.25
C PHE A 108 3.98 -10.34 0.56
N ARG A 109 3.29 -10.01 -0.54
CA ARG A 109 2.46 -10.97 -1.27
C ARG A 109 2.61 -10.81 -2.77
N ARG A 110 2.31 -11.88 -3.49
CA ARG A 110 2.23 -11.84 -4.94
C ARG A 110 0.98 -11.07 -5.35
N ILE A 111 1.16 -10.09 -6.27
CA ILE A 111 0.06 -9.26 -6.77
C ILE A 111 -0.48 -9.85 -8.08
N ALA A 112 0.40 -10.08 -9.06
CA ALA A 112 -0.01 -10.55 -10.39
C ALA A 112 1.18 -11.19 -11.12
N THR A 113 0.88 -11.88 -12.23
CA THR A 113 1.90 -12.44 -13.13
C THR A 113 1.57 -12.05 -14.55
N ASP A 114 2.60 -11.81 -15.36
CA ASP A 114 2.45 -11.52 -16.79
C ASP A 114 2.52 -12.82 -17.57
N GLY A 115 1.43 -13.64 -17.53
CA GLY A 115 1.38 -14.95 -18.19
C GLY A 115 2.17 -16.01 -17.42
N GLU A 116 2.31 -17.20 -18.02
CA GLU A 116 2.99 -18.34 -17.39
C GLU A 116 4.49 -18.15 -17.28
N SER A 117 5.11 -17.52 -18.29
CA SER A 117 6.56 -17.33 -18.36
C SER A 117 6.99 -15.89 -18.11
N GLY A 118 6.05 -15.00 -17.78
CA GLY A 118 6.34 -13.61 -17.53
C GLY A 118 6.80 -13.35 -16.10
N ILE A 119 7.13 -12.07 -15.86
CA ILE A 119 7.58 -11.62 -14.53
C ILE A 119 6.44 -11.70 -13.51
N ILE A 120 6.79 -12.05 -12.29
CA ILE A 120 5.86 -12.08 -11.17
C ILE A 120 5.96 -10.74 -10.43
N HIS A 121 4.82 -10.05 -10.31
CA HIS A 121 4.75 -8.78 -9.57
C HIS A 121 4.38 -9.05 -8.11
N TYR A 122 5.29 -8.73 -7.21
CA TYR A 122 5.04 -8.78 -5.77
C TYR A 122 4.71 -7.39 -5.25
N GLY A 123 4.15 -7.33 -4.09
CA GLY A 123 3.85 -6.05 -3.45
C GLY A 123 3.35 -6.22 -2.04
N THR A 124 2.86 -5.14 -1.48
CA THR A 124 2.37 -5.10 -0.11
C THR A 124 0.86 -5.27 -0.08
N LYS A 125 0.40 -6.20 0.73
CA LYS A 125 -1.00 -6.32 1.13
C LYS A 125 -1.05 -6.22 2.65
N PHE A 126 -2.23 -6.17 3.21
CA PHE A 126 -2.39 -6.07 4.66
C PHE A 126 -3.19 -7.26 5.19
N VAL A 127 -2.86 -7.67 6.40
CA VAL A 127 -3.59 -8.72 7.13
C VAL A 127 -4.01 -8.15 8.49
N PRO A 128 -5.07 -8.71 9.11
CA PRO A 128 -5.44 -8.28 10.46
C PRO A 128 -4.26 -8.44 11.42
N ALA A 129 -4.04 -7.40 12.22
CA ALA A 129 -3.02 -7.44 13.28
C ALA A 129 -3.71 -7.76 14.60
N GLU A 130 -3.34 -8.87 15.19
CA GLU A 130 -3.83 -9.24 16.50
C GLU A 130 -2.85 -8.88 17.59
#